data_aa2f0b860537598049b73994a97b14b5
#
_entry.id   aa2f0b860537598049b73994a97b14b5
#
_cell.length_a   1.000
_cell.length_b   1.000
_cell.length_c   1.000
_cell.angle_alpha   90.00
_cell.angle_beta   90.00
_cell.angle_gamma   90.00
#
_symmetry.space_group_name_H-M   'P 1'
#
loop_
_entity.id
_entity.type
_entity.pdbx_description
1 polymer ?
#
loop_
_entity_poly.entity_id
_entity_poly.type
_entity_poly.pdbx_seq_one_letter_code
_entity_poly.pdbx_strand_id
1 'polypeptide(L)'
;QYGLLHSETCTKKSLIETYKDFATFFEKKYSRQKGRLRYVDFNQGVDARLFTDERVSLLSKIAVRPLRIAFDNIKTETAYTKALNLSVEYGFKDFSNYLLYNFDDKPVDLYHRLRVNVDLCEKLNVSIYSFPMKYHPIRDEHSHDRDYIGIHWNRKYIRAVQAILNATKGKVGRGLSFFEKAFGHDEEEYMELLIMPETFLLFRLFFEHLGYTQKWREAMHELSDEEKIELYPIIFKNNFNNIEELTSNEKFRYILRFYKNYRADIANHESDLYKLKKQFDEQNK
;
A
#
# COMPACT_ATOMS: atom_id res chain seq x y z
N GLN A 1 7.80 11.16 24.89
CA GLN A 1 6.56 11.98 24.85
C GLN A 1 5.46 11.37 23.97
N TYR A 2 5.79 10.59 22.94
CA TYR A 2 4.80 9.91 22.08
C TYR A 2 4.04 8.78 22.81
N GLY A 3 4.62 8.16 23.83
CA GLY A 3 3.95 7.14 24.64
C GLY A 3 2.74 7.62 25.45
N LEU A 4 2.66 8.92 25.73
CA LEU A 4 1.55 9.50 26.51
C LEU A 4 0.24 9.57 25.72
N LEU A 5 0.30 9.62 24.38
CA LEU A 5 -0.89 9.69 23.53
C LEU A 5 -1.60 8.33 23.40
N HIS A 6 -0.92 7.24 23.73
CA HIS A 6 -1.42 5.85 23.62
C HIS A 6 -1.51 5.13 24.96
N SER A 7 -1.22 5.81 26.11
CA SER A 7 -1.29 5.14 27.41
C SER A 7 -2.73 5.07 27.90
N GLU A 8 -3.17 3.90 28.34
CA GLU A 8 -4.48 3.66 28.94
C GLU A 8 -4.73 4.52 30.20
N THR A 9 -3.65 5.06 30.77
CA THR A 9 -3.69 5.91 31.97
C THR A 9 -3.92 7.39 31.69
N CYS A 10 -3.95 7.80 30.41
CA CYS A 10 -4.09 9.20 30.04
C CYS A 10 -5.55 9.66 30.14
N THR A 11 -5.87 10.50 31.11
CA THR A 11 -7.22 11.08 31.24
C THR A 11 -7.48 12.08 30.13
N LYS A 12 -8.76 12.27 29.73
CA LYS A 12 -9.18 13.26 28.73
C LYS A 12 -8.64 14.67 29.04
N LYS A 13 -8.60 15.03 30.33
CA LYS A 13 -8.10 16.34 30.79
C LYS A 13 -6.60 16.46 30.58
N SER A 14 -5.81 15.44 30.93
CA SER A 14 -4.34 15.48 30.74
C SER A 14 -3.94 15.50 29.26
N LEU A 15 -4.70 14.84 28.39
CA LEU A 15 -4.51 14.91 26.95
C LEU A 15 -4.72 16.33 26.41
N ILE A 16 -5.80 17.00 26.82
CA ILE A 16 -6.12 18.36 26.40
C ILE A 16 -5.04 19.34 26.87
N GLU A 17 -4.61 19.23 28.11
CA GLU A 17 -3.54 20.06 28.67
C GLU A 17 -2.22 19.83 27.90
N THR A 18 -1.85 18.58 27.64
CA THR A 18 -0.66 18.25 26.85
C THR A 18 -0.72 18.85 25.45
N TYR A 19 -1.87 18.82 24.78
CA TYR A 19 -2.03 19.45 23.46
C TYR A 19 -1.92 20.98 23.52
N LYS A 20 -2.48 21.61 24.55
CA LYS A 20 -2.39 23.07 24.76
C LYS A 20 -0.94 23.50 24.97
N ASP A 21 -0.23 22.82 25.86
CA ASP A 21 1.18 23.10 26.15
C ASP A 21 2.05 22.89 24.93
N PHE A 22 1.81 21.81 24.21
CA PHE A 22 2.53 21.47 22.98
C PHE A 22 2.30 22.53 21.87
N ALA A 23 1.05 22.90 21.64
CA ALA A 23 0.70 23.93 20.65
C ALA A 23 1.35 25.28 21.01
N THR A 24 1.25 25.72 22.26
CA THR A 24 1.84 26.96 22.75
C THR A 24 3.37 26.95 22.64
N PHE A 25 4.01 25.83 22.98
CA PHE A 25 5.46 25.66 22.87
C PHE A 25 5.94 25.76 21.43
N PHE A 26 5.27 25.06 20.49
CA PHE A 26 5.64 25.09 19.09
C PHE A 26 5.34 26.44 18.43
N GLU A 27 4.23 27.07 18.77
CA GLU A 27 3.87 28.38 18.25
C GLU A 27 4.92 29.44 18.62
N LYS A 28 5.35 29.50 19.88
CA LYS A 28 6.33 30.50 20.34
C LYS A 28 7.75 30.25 19.87
N LYS A 29 8.21 29.00 19.85
CA LYS A 29 9.63 28.69 19.69
C LYS A 29 10.01 28.19 18.31
N TYR A 30 9.13 27.48 17.62
CA TYR A 30 9.48 26.75 16.41
C TYR A 30 8.67 27.09 15.17
N SER A 31 7.62 27.90 15.29
CA SER A 31 6.74 28.23 14.16
C SER A 31 7.46 28.89 12.99
N ARG A 32 8.50 29.69 13.30
CA ARG A 32 9.27 30.39 12.25
C ARG A 32 10.77 30.40 12.56
N GLN A 33 11.59 30.25 11.51
CA GLN A 33 13.01 30.47 11.55
C GLN A 33 13.42 31.34 10.36
N LYS A 34 14.07 32.50 10.63
CA LYS A 34 14.46 33.47 9.61
C LYS A 34 13.26 33.83 8.67
N GLY A 35 12.07 34.04 9.25
CA GLY A 35 10.86 34.40 8.49
C GLY A 35 10.14 33.23 7.80
N ARG A 36 10.76 32.05 7.70
CA ARG A 36 10.16 30.87 7.07
C ARG A 36 9.37 30.05 8.05
N LEU A 37 8.16 29.64 7.66
CA LEU A 37 7.33 28.72 8.44
C LEU A 37 8.01 27.34 8.54
N ARG A 38 8.02 26.78 9.74
CA ARG A 38 8.52 25.41 10.00
C ARG A 38 7.34 24.49 10.26
N TYR A 39 7.38 23.35 9.60
CA TYR A 39 6.34 22.34 9.76
C TYR A 39 6.71 21.31 10.81
N VAL A 40 5.68 20.85 11.52
CA VAL A 40 5.74 19.72 12.45
C VAL A 40 5.19 18.49 11.75
N ASP A 41 5.90 17.39 11.84
CA ASP A 41 5.46 16.08 11.35
C ASP A 41 5.36 15.10 12.53
N PHE A 42 4.15 14.62 12.81
CA PHE A 42 3.90 13.55 13.78
C PHE A 42 4.13 12.20 13.10
N ASN A 43 5.37 11.84 12.87
CA ASN A 43 5.79 10.74 12.02
C ASN A 43 5.15 9.37 12.32
N GLN A 44 4.69 9.12 13.55
CA GLN A 44 4.00 7.88 13.92
C GLN A 44 2.49 7.89 13.59
N GLY A 45 1.95 9.05 13.22
CA GLY A 45 0.53 9.23 13.01
C GLY A 45 -0.24 9.40 14.33
N VAL A 46 -1.43 9.96 14.20
CA VAL A 46 -2.38 10.17 15.31
C VAL A 46 -3.53 9.21 15.16
N ASP A 47 -3.98 8.62 16.26
CA ASP A 47 -5.15 7.75 16.27
C ASP A 47 -6.42 8.52 15.89
N ALA A 48 -7.10 8.10 14.83
CA ALA A 48 -8.31 8.75 14.32
C ALA A 48 -9.42 8.88 15.36
N ARG A 49 -9.51 7.95 16.34
CA ARG A 49 -10.49 7.94 17.40
C ARG A 49 -10.30 9.09 18.41
N LEU A 50 -9.12 9.69 18.41
CA LEU A 50 -8.80 10.82 19.30
C LEU A 50 -9.15 12.18 18.71
N PHE A 51 -9.59 12.26 17.46
CA PHE A 51 -9.95 13.52 16.82
C PHE A 51 -11.29 14.04 17.37
N THR A 52 -11.21 15.13 18.10
CA THR A 52 -12.36 15.91 18.55
C THR A 52 -12.21 17.34 18.08
N ASP A 53 -13.30 18.08 18.00
CA ASP A 53 -13.32 19.49 17.59
C ASP A 53 -12.28 20.32 18.36
N GLU A 54 -12.23 20.19 19.68
CA GLU A 54 -11.27 20.88 20.53
C GLU A 54 -9.81 20.55 20.17
N ARG A 55 -9.50 19.27 19.94
CA ARG A 55 -8.13 18.83 19.63
C ARG A 55 -7.68 19.27 18.25
N VAL A 56 -8.57 19.17 17.27
CA VAL A 56 -8.25 19.60 15.90
C VAL A 56 -8.10 21.11 15.83
N SER A 57 -8.95 21.87 16.57
CA SER A 57 -8.78 23.31 16.74
C SER A 57 -7.41 23.69 17.33
N LEU A 58 -6.90 22.91 18.28
CA LEU A 58 -5.56 23.16 18.85
C LEU A 58 -4.45 22.79 17.82
N LEU A 59 -4.59 21.68 17.10
CA LEU A 59 -3.65 21.28 16.06
C LEU A 59 -3.57 22.31 14.92
N SER A 60 -4.69 22.95 14.58
CA SER A 60 -4.73 23.96 13.50
C SER A 60 -3.96 25.23 13.83
N LYS A 61 -3.64 25.47 15.12
CA LYS A 61 -2.84 26.63 15.56
C LYS A 61 -1.34 26.43 15.33
N ILE A 62 -0.90 25.24 15.01
CA ILE A 62 0.50 24.91 14.69
C ILE A 62 0.61 24.44 13.24
N ALA A 63 1.77 24.67 12.64
CA ALA A 63 2.03 24.30 11.25
C ALA A 63 2.32 22.79 11.12
N VAL A 64 1.30 21.95 11.24
CA VAL A 64 1.43 20.49 11.01
C VAL A 64 1.33 20.19 9.52
N ARG A 65 2.35 19.49 8.98
CA ARG A 65 2.35 19.08 7.58
C ARG A 65 3.34 17.94 7.34
N PRO A 66 2.89 16.79 6.81
CA PRO A 66 1.48 16.41 6.65
C PRO A 66 0.82 16.10 8.01
N LEU A 67 -0.51 16.20 8.07
CA LEU A 67 -1.25 15.64 9.20
C LEU A 67 -1.36 14.12 8.98
N ARG A 68 -0.68 13.34 9.83
CA ARG A 68 -0.70 11.88 9.73
C ARG A 68 -1.79 11.30 10.61
N ILE A 69 -2.72 10.55 10.00
CA ILE A 69 -3.82 9.89 10.71
C ILE A 69 -3.70 8.39 10.47
N ALA A 70 -3.65 7.60 11.54
CA ALA A 70 -3.52 6.15 11.43
C ALA A 70 -4.78 5.51 10.81
N PHE A 71 -4.58 4.59 9.87
CA PHE A 71 -5.64 3.80 9.23
C PHE A 71 -5.16 2.33 9.02
N ASP A 72 -4.82 1.67 10.12
CA ASP A 72 -4.20 0.34 10.09
C ASP A 72 -5.22 -0.80 9.92
N ASN A 73 -6.51 -0.55 10.19
CA ASN A 73 -7.55 -1.57 10.09
C ASN A 73 -8.81 -0.98 9.46
N ILE A 74 -9.44 -1.71 8.54
CA ILE A 74 -10.67 -1.29 7.85
C ILE A 74 -11.81 -1.00 8.85
N LYS A 75 -11.87 -1.69 9.99
CA LYS A 75 -12.87 -1.44 11.04
C LYS A 75 -12.83 -0.01 11.60
N THR A 76 -11.73 0.71 11.41
CA THR A 76 -11.58 2.11 11.85
C THR A 76 -11.98 3.13 10.79
N GLU A 77 -12.48 2.73 9.63
CA GLU A 77 -12.83 3.59 8.50
C GLU A 77 -13.76 4.75 8.89
N THR A 78 -14.81 4.47 9.65
CA THR A 78 -15.76 5.50 10.10
C THR A 78 -15.07 6.57 10.95
N ALA A 79 -14.21 6.17 11.89
CA ALA A 79 -13.45 7.09 12.72
C ALA A 79 -12.43 7.88 11.90
N TYR A 80 -11.74 7.19 10.98
CA TYR A 80 -10.77 7.79 10.07
C TYR A 80 -11.39 8.85 9.17
N THR A 81 -12.49 8.52 8.51
CA THR A 81 -13.22 9.44 7.63
C THR A 81 -13.75 10.64 8.39
N LYS A 82 -14.28 10.44 9.61
CA LYS A 82 -14.72 11.54 10.47
C LYS A 82 -13.55 12.45 10.87
N ALA A 83 -12.41 11.89 11.25
CA ALA A 83 -11.22 12.65 11.62
C ALA A 83 -10.69 13.49 10.45
N LEU A 84 -10.68 12.93 9.23
CA LEU A 84 -10.32 13.63 8.01
C LEU A 84 -11.26 14.79 7.72
N ASN A 85 -12.58 14.57 7.67
CA ASN A 85 -13.56 15.61 7.42
C ASN A 85 -13.40 16.77 8.41
N LEU A 86 -13.34 16.45 9.70
CA LEU A 86 -13.15 17.45 10.75
C LEU A 86 -11.84 18.23 10.54
N SER A 87 -10.74 17.56 10.18
CA SER A 87 -9.47 18.25 9.92
C SER A 87 -9.54 19.18 8.73
N VAL A 88 -10.27 18.80 7.68
CA VAL A 88 -10.49 19.66 6.49
C VAL A 88 -11.27 20.91 6.85
N GLU A 89 -12.28 20.82 7.73
CA GLU A 89 -13.02 21.96 8.24
C GLU A 89 -12.11 22.98 8.97
N TYR A 90 -11.05 22.49 9.63
CA TYR A 90 -10.02 23.31 10.26
C TYR A 90 -8.86 23.73 9.32
N GLY A 91 -9.01 23.50 8.01
CA GLY A 91 -8.11 24.01 6.97
C GLY A 91 -6.92 23.11 6.63
N PHE A 92 -6.84 21.88 7.16
CA PHE A 92 -5.82 20.92 6.75
C PHE A 92 -6.08 20.45 5.32
N LYS A 93 -5.01 20.35 4.50
CA LYS A 93 -5.08 19.90 3.10
C LYS A 93 -4.08 18.81 2.74
N ASP A 94 -3.04 18.65 3.53
CA ASP A 94 -1.97 17.69 3.29
C ASP A 94 -2.00 16.60 4.38
N PHE A 95 -2.36 15.42 3.99
CA PHE A 95 -2.47 14.26 4.86
C PHE A 95 -1.56 13.12 4.44
N SER A 96 -1.24 12.24 5.37
CA SER A 96 -0.63 10.96 5.04
C SER A 96 -0.97 9.90 6.07
N ASN A 97 -0.74 8.63 5.69
CA ASN A 97 -0.85 7.50 6.60
C ASN A 97 0.10 6.37 6.22
N TYR A 98 0.38 5.52 7.17
CA TYR A 98 0.92 4.20 6.95
C TYR A 98 -0.23 3.21 6.94
N LEU A 99 -0.25 2.29 5.99
CA LEU A 99 -1.24 1.24 5.88
C LEU A 99 -0.53 -0.11 6.09
N LEU A 100 -0.62 -0.65 7.29
CA LEU A 100 -0.04 -1.95 7.59
C LEU A 100 -0.81 -3.04 6.85
N TYR A 101 -0.09 -3.97 6.22
CA TYR A 101 -0.64 -5.17 5.60
C TYR A 101 0.18 -6.40 6.01
N ASN A 102 -0.34 -7.59 5.80
CA ASN A 102 0.30 -8.84 6.20
C ASN A 102 0.22 -9.10 7.73
N PHE A 103 -0.87 -8.71 8.38
CA PHE A 103 -1.15 -9.02 9.79
C PHE A 103 -2.38 -9.94 9.89
N ASP A 104 -3.46 -9.49 10.51
CA ASP A 104 -4.76 -10.16 10.60
C ASP A 104 -5.75 -9.70 9.52
N ASP A 105 -5.33 -8.72 8.73
CA ASP A 105 -6.08 -8.18 7.60
C ASP A 105 -6.09 -9.14 6.41
N LYS A 106 -7.16 -9.08 5.62
CA LYS A 106 -7.22 -9.75 4.32
C LYS A 106 -6.53 -8.89 3.26
N PRO A 107 -5.97 -9.48 2.18
CA PRO A 107 -5.40 -8.69 1.08
C PRO A 107 -6.35 -7.62 0.55
N VAL A 108 -7.65 -7.93 0.41
CA VAL A 108 -8.68 -7.00 -0.05
C VAL A 108 -8.89 -5.80 0.89
N ASP A 109 -8.63 -5.95 2.19
CA ASP A 109 -8.72 -4.84 3.15
C ASP A 109 -7.66 -3.75 2.88
N LEU A 110 -6.50 -4.13 2.33
CA LEU A 110 -5.51 -3.15 1.86
C LEU A 110 -6.04 -2.35 0.67
N TYR A 111 -6.64 -3.04 -0.31
CA TYR A 111 -7.27 -2.39 -1.47
C TYR A 111 -8.32 -1.38 -1.05
N HIS A 112 -9.24 -1.77 -0.16
CA HIS A 112 -10.30 -0.90 0.35
C HIS A 112 -9.75 0.34 1.06
N ARG A 113 -8.77 0.17 1.96
CA ARG A 113 -8.16 1.30 2.67
C ARG A 113 -7.48 2.28 1.72
N LEU A 114 -6.83 1.78 0.67
CA LEU A 114 -6.24 2.61 -0.38
C LEU A 114 -7.32 3.33 -1.20
N ARG A 115 -8.40 2.61 -1.58
CA ARG A 115 -9.52 3.18 -2.35
C ARG A 115 -10.21 4.28 -1.57
N VAL A 116 -10.51 4.06 -0.28
CA VAL A 116 -11.08 5.09 0.61
C VAL A 116 -10.23 6.36 0.59
N ASN A 117 -8.91 6.26 0.65
CA ASN A 117 -8.02 7.42 0.61
C ASN A 117 -8.07 8.15 -0.74
N VAL A 118 -8.11 7.42 -1.84
CA VAL A 118 -8.21 8.02 -3.18
C VAL A 118 -9.55 8.73 -3.35
N ASP A 119 -10.65 8.10 -2.95
CA ASP A 119 -11.99 8.68 -3.03
C ASP A 119 -12.13 9.93 -2.14
N LEU A 120 -11.54 9.92 -0.94
CA LEU A 120 -11.51 11.09 -0.05
C LEU A 120 -10.64 12.22 -0.62
N CYS A 121 -9.55 11.93 -1.33
CA CYS A 121 -8.78 12.96 -2.04
C CYS A 121 -9.63 13.73 -3.03
N GLU A 122 -10.43 13.03 -3.82
CA GLU A 122 -11.30 13.65 -4.82
C GLU A 122 -12.48 14.38 -4.17
N LYS A 123 -13.18 13.70 -3.24
CA LYS A 123 -14.36 14.24 -2.56
C LYS A 123 -14.07 15.51 -1.77
N LEU A 124 -12.95 15.57 -1.06
CA LEU A 124 -12.59 16.68 -0.16
C LEU A 124 -11.62 17.67 -0.80
N ASN A 125 -11.17 17.40 -2.02
CA ASN A 125 -10.13 18.18 -2.73
C ASN A 125 -8.87 18.40 -1.88
N VAL A 126 -8.36 17.32 -1.31
CA VAL A 126 -7.14 17.28 -0.47
C VAL A 126 -6.09 16.32 -1.03
N SER A 127 -4.89 16.34 -0.46
CA SER A 127 -3.85 15.37 -0.77
C SER A 127 -3.70 14.39 0.40
N ILE A 128 -3.90 13.11 0.15
CA ILE A 128 -3.62 12.04 1.10
C ILE A 128 -2.56 11.13 0.47
N TYR A 129 -1.41 11.01 1.11
CA TYR A 129 -0.36 10.08 0.68
C TYR A 129 -0.35 8.86 1.57
N SER A 130 -0.69 7.71 1.01
CA SER A 130 -0.68 6.42 1.68
C SER A 130 0.63 5.68 1.42
N PHE A 131 1.20 5.11 2.48
CA PHE A 131 2.43 4.33 2.44
C PHE A 131 2.13 2.91 2.94
N PRO A 132 1.79 1.96 2.04
CA PRO A 132 1.63 0.57 2.42
C PRO A 132 2.93 0.00 2.98
N MET A 133 2.86 -0.59 4.17
CA MET A 133 4.01 -1.17 4.86
C MET A 133 3.73 -2.61 5.27
N LYS A 134 4.65 -3.52 4.92
CA LYS A 134 4.54 -4.90 5.38
C LYS A 134 4.72 -4.95 6.90
N TYR A 135 3.74 -5.53 7.59
CA TYR A 135 3.84 -5.80 9.02
C TYR A 135 4.91 -6.87 9.30
N HIS A 136 5.66 -6.64 10.36
CA HIS A 136 6.57 -7.60 10.99
C HIS A 136 6.33 -7.60 12.49
N PRO A 137 6.19 -8.77 13.13
CA PRO A 137 6.10 -8.86 14.59
C PRO A 137 7.32 -8.26 15.27
N ILE A 138 7.10 -7.52 16.36
CA ILE A 138 8.17 -6.84 17.10
C ILE A 138 8.30 -7.29 18.56
N ARG A 139 7.35 -8.06 19.09
CA ARG A 139 7.28 -8.39 20.52
C ARG A 139 6.88 -9.83 20.85
N ASP A 140 6.85 -10.74 19.89
CA ASP A 140 6.49 -12.15 20.08
C ASP A 140 7.61 -13.09 19.64
N GLU A 141 7.33 -14.38 19.62
CA GLU A 141 8.26 -15.40 19.16
C GLU A 141 8.71 -15.23 17.70
N HIS A 142 7.93 -14.50 16.91
CA HIS A 142 8.24 -14.14 15.52
C HIS A 142 8.95 -12.79 15.41
N SER A 143 9.35 -12.18 16.52
CA SER A 143 10.08 -10.90 16.48
C SER A 143 11.36 -11.04 15.68
N HIS A 144 11.61 -10.09 14.77
CA HIS A 144 12.69 -10.13 13.79
C HIS A 144 12.55 -11.14 12.64
N ASP A 145 11.47 -11.95 12.58
CA ASP A 145 11.19 -12.80 11.45
C ASP A 145 10.76 -11.98 10.23
N ARG A 146 11.70 -11.78 9.31
CA ARG A 146 11.44 -11.07 8.04
C ARG A 146 10.57 -11.88 7.08
N ASP A 147 10.48 -13.17 7.29
CA ASP A 147 9.69 -14.10 6.49
C ASP A 147 8.27 -14.31 7.04
N TYR A 148 7.92 -13.61 8.14
CA TYR A 148 6.57 -13.65 8.71
C TYR A 148 5.50 -13.41 7.64
N ILE A 149 4.49 -14.27 7.65
CA ILE A 149 3.34 -14.23 6.77
C ILE A 149 2.08 -14.26 7.63
N GLY A 150 1.23 -13.24 7.49
CA GLY A 150 -0.06 -13.13 8.19
C GLY A 150 -1.04 -14.23 7.79
N ILE A 151 -2.02 -14.50 8.65
CA ILE A 151 -2.94 -15.65 8.53
C ILE A 151 -3.71 -15.70 7.19
N HIS A 152 -4.00 -14.54 6.57
CA HIS A 152 -4.73 -14.44 5.30
C HIS A 152 -3.80 -14.15 4.11
N TRP A 153 -2.48 -14.14 4.34
CA TRP A 153 -1.47 -13.79 3.36
C TRP A 153 -0.68 -15.02 2.90
N ASN A 154 0.03 -14.89 1.81
CA ASN A 154 0.98 -15.86 1.31
C ASN A 154 2.16 -15.14 0.63
N ARG A 155 3.23 -15.87 0.31
CA ARG A 155 4.42 -15.28 -0.33
C ARG A 155 4.09 -14.57 -1.64
N LYS A 156 3.23 -15.15 -2.45
CA LYS A 156 2.88 -14.60 -3.76
C LYS A 156 2.18 -13.24 -3.62
N TYR A 157 1.18 -13.13 -2.72
CA TYR A 157 0.47 -11.88 -2.48
C TYR A 157 1.40 -10.78 -1.98
N ILE A 158 2.26 -11.09 -1.00
CA ILE A 158 3.25 -10.13 -0.48
C ILE A 158 4.16 -9.63 -1.59
N ARG A 159 4.68 -10.53 -2.44
CA ARG A 159 5.55 -10.18 -3.57
C ARG A 159 4.83 -9.36 -4.62
N ALA A 160 3.58 -9.65 -4.91
CA ALA A 160 2.77 -8.89 -5.85
C ALA A 160 2.53 -7.46 -5.35
N VAL A 161 2.13 -7.27 -4.07
CA VAL A 161 2.00 -5.93 -3.48
C VAL A 161 3.33 -5.17 -3.56
N GLN A 162 4.46 -5.80 -3.22
CA GLN A 162 5.77 -5.17 -3.34
C GLN A 162 6.12 -4.78 -4.79
N ALA A 163 5.76 -5.61 -5.77
CA ALA A 163 5.97 -5.31 -7.18
C ALA A 163 5.15 -4.09 -7.64
N ILE A 164 3.87 -4.03 -7.25
CA ILE A 164 3.01 -2.88 -7.52
C ILE A 164 3.57 -1.62 -6.85
N LEU A 165 3.98 -1.71 -5.58
CA LEU A 165 4.57 -0.58 -4.85
C LEU A 165 5.90 -0.11 -5.44
N ASN A 166 6.72 -0.99 -6.00
CA ASN A 166 7.93 -0.59 -6.73
C ASN A 166 7.56 0.26 -7.96
N ALA A 167 6.53 -0.13 -8.70
CA ALA A 167 6.04 0.64 -9.85
C ALA A 167 5.46 2.00 -9.44
N THR A 168 4.82 2.11 -8.27
CA THR A 168 4.25 3.35 -7.72
C THR A 168 5.22 4.15 -6.84
N LYS A 169 6.50 3.75 -6.77
CA LYS A 169 7.53 4.37 -5.91
C LYS A 169 7.17 4.35 -4.41
N GLY A 170 6.46 3.32 -3.97
CA GLY A 170 6.15 3.06 -2.56
C GLY A 170 5.07 3.94 -1.94
N LYS A 171 4.36 4.74 -2.73
CA LYS A 171 3.28 5.61 -2.24
C LYS A 171 2.08 5.62 -3.18
N VAL A 172 0.90 5.78 -2.59
CA VAL A 172 -0.35 5.97 -3.31
C VAL A 172 -0.91 7.33 -2.89
N GLY A 173 -1.25 8.16 -3.86
CA GLY A 173 -1.79 9.50 -3.64
C GLY A 173 -3.04 9.73 -4.48
N ARG A 174 -3.38 11.01 -4.69
CA ARG A 174 -4.51 11.43 -5.50
C ARG A 174 -4.41 10.91 -6.94
N GLY A 175 -5.56 10.59 -7.52
CA GLY A 175 -5.71 10.20 -8.92
C GLY A 175 -6.30 8.80 -9.06
N LEU A 176 -7.63 8.75 -9.23
CA LEU A 176 -8.39 7.49 -9.36
C LEU A 176 -7.86 6.65 -10.53
N SER A 177 -7.67 7.24 -11.70
CA SER A 177 -7.17 6.53 -12.89
C SER A 177 -5.77 5.91 -12.68
N PHE A 178 -4.90 6.58 -11.92
CA PHE A 178 -3.59 6.03 -11.57
C PHE A 178 -3.74 4.86 -10.59
N PHE A 179 -4.60 5.00 -9.58
CA PHE A 179 -4.89 3.95 -8.62
C PHE A 179 -5.44 2.70 -9.31
N GLU A 180 -6.47 2.86 -10.15
CA GLU A 180 -7.10 1.76 -10.89
C GLU A 180 -6.10 1.05 -11.82
N LYS A 181 -5.25 1.78 -12.50
CA LYS A 181 -4.17 1.18 -13.30
C LYS A 181 -3.17 0.39 -12.47
N ALA A 182 -2.89 0.81 -11.23
CA ALA A 182 -1.90 0.13 -10.38
C ALA A 182 -2.49 -1.04 -9.60
N PHE A 183 -3.69 -0.87 -9.04
CA PHE A 183 -4.30 -1.79 -8.08
C PHE A 183 -5.57 -2.50 -8.59
N GLY A 184 -6.05 -2.17 -9.80
CA GLY A 184 -7.28 -2.69 -10.37
C GLY A 184 -8.48 -1.77 -10.13
N HIS A 185 -9.52 -1.93 -10.96
CA HIS A 185 -10.77 -1.17 -10.88
C HIS A 185 -11.63 -1.60 -9.69
N ASP A 186 -11.55 -2.88 -9.33
CA ASP A 186 -12.31 -3.50 -8.26
C ASP A 186 -11.49 -4.56 -7.51
N GLU A 187 -12.12 -5.21 -6.54
CA GLU A 187 -11.51 -6.25 -5.73
C GLU A 187 -11.10 -7.46 -6.54
N GLU A 188 -11.89 -7.83 -7.54
CA GLU A 188 -11.66 -9.01 -8.36
C GLU A 188 -10.39 -8.82 -9.21
N GLU A 189 -10.28 -7.67 -9.89
CA GLU A 189 -9.06 -7.34 -10.63
C GLU A 189 -7.85 -7.20 -9.69
N TYR A 190 -8.01 -6.61 -8.51
CA TYR A 190 -6.94 -6.56 -7.53
C TYR A 190 -6.46 -7.95 -7.12
N MET A 191 -7.37 -8.88 -6.82
CA MET A 191 -7.01 -10.25 -6.46
C MET A 191 -6.35 -10.99 -7.63
N GLU A 192 -6.76 -10.73 -8.87
CA GLU A 192 -6.06 -11.21 -10.07
C GLU A 192 -4.60 -10.71 -10.12
N LEU A 193 -4.39 -9.41 -9.86
CA LEU A 193 -3.04 -8.84 -9.81
C LEU A 193 -2.17 -9.52 -8.74
N LEU A 194 -2.74 -9.91 -7.61
CA LEU A 194 -1.98 -10.59 -6.55
C LEU A 194 -1.47 -11.97 -6.97
N ILE A 195 -2.10 -12.65 -7.90
CA ILE A 195 -1.62 -13.93 -8.45
C ILE A 195 -0.82 -13.77 -9.74
N MET A 196 -0.86 -12.61 -10.40
CA MET A 196 -0.16 -12.34 -11.67
C MET A 196 1.36 -12.50 -11.52
N PRO A 197 2.09 -12.98 -12.57
CA PRO A 197 3.55 -13.05 -12.56
C PRO A 197 4.21 -11.73 -12.15
N GLU A 198 5.18 -11.77 -11.22
CA GLU A 198 5.82 -10.58 -10.66
C GLU A 198 6.43 -9.66 -11.74
N THR A 199 7.05 -10.25 -12.75
CA THR A 199 7.68 -9.49 -13.83
C THR A 199 6.65 -8.74 -14.68
N PHE A 200 5.43 -9.30 -14.82
CA PHE A 200 4.33 -8.63 -15.52
C PHE A 200 3.84 -7.42 -14.74
N LEU A 201 3.78 -7.50 -13.41
CA LEU A 201 3.44 -6.35 -12.57
C LEU A 201 4.48 -5.23 -12.66
N LEU A 202 5.78 -5.57 -12.70
CA LEU A 202 6.87 -4.59 -12.75
C LEU A 202 6.99 -3.89 -14.10
N PHE A 203 6.70 -4.60 -15.18
CA PHE A 203 6.80 -4.09 -16.56
C PHE A 203 5.45 -4.18 -17.27
N ARG A 204 4.38 -3.77 -16.60
CA ARG A 204 2.99 -4.05 -16.94
C ARG A 204 2.65 -3.69 -18.38
N LEU A 205 2.82 -2.43 -18.77
CA LEU A 205 2.49 -1.97 -20.12
C LEU A 205 3.29 -2.70 -21.22
N PHE A 206 4.53 -3.07 -20.91
CA PHE A 206 5.38 -3.80 -21.85
C PHE A 206 4.88 -5.24 -22.08
N PHE A 207 4.56 -6.00 -21.00
CA PHE A 207 4.05 -7.36 -21.14
C PHE A 207 2.61 -7.40 -21.68
N GLU A 208 1.81 -6.38 -21.42
CA GLU A 208 0.50 -6.17 -22.04
C GLU A 208 0.68 -5.94 -23.56
N HIS A 209 1.57 -5.04 -23.96
CA HIS A 209 1.89 -4.77 -25.37
C HIS A 209 2.38 -6.03 -26.12
N LEU A 210 3.19 -6.87 -25.49
CA LEU A 210 3.64 -8.15 -26.06
C LEU A 210 2.57 -9.25 -26.08
N GLY A 211 1.39 -9.03 -25.48
CA GLY A 211 0.33 -10.00 -25.37
C GLY A 211 0.58 -11.14 -24.36
N TYR A 212 1.66 -11.07 -23.56
CA TYR A 212 1.97 -12.10 -22.56
C TYR A 212 0.94 -12.12 -21.43
N THR A 213 0.56 -10.93 -20.95
CA THR A 213 -0.47 -10.80 -19.89
C THR A 213 -1.81 -11.39 -20.34
N GLN A 214 -2.19 -11.13 -21.61
CA GLN A 214 -3.43 -11.66 -22.16
C GLN A 214 -3.39 -13.19 -22.25
N LYS A 215 -2.30 -13.78 -22.76
CA LYS A 215 -2.14 -15.25 -22.83
C LYS A 215 -2.17 -15.91 -21.46
N TRP A 216 -1.59 -15.27 -20.46
CA TRP A 216 -1.66 -15.76 -19.07
C TRP A 216 -3.09 -15.70 -18.55
N ARG A 217 -3.82 -14.60 -18.76
CA ARG A 217 -5.23 -14.49 -18.37
C ARG A 217 -6.10 -15.56 -19.02
N GLU A 218 -5.97 -15.72 -20.31
CA GLU A 218 -6.72 -16.75 -21.06
C GLU A 218 -6.46 -18.15 -20.46
N ALA A 219 -5.21 -18.50 -20.24
CA ALA A 219 -4.85 -19.80 -19.65
C ALA A 219 -5.40 -19.97 -18.22
N MET A 220 -5.44 -18.90 -17.41
CA MET A 220 -6.02 -18.92 -16.06
C MET A 220 -7.56 -19.03 -16.09
N HIS A 221 -8.21 -18.39 -17.05
CA HIS A 221 -9.67 -18.44 -17.22
C HIS A 221 -10.17 -19.81 -17.75
N GLU A 222 -9.34 -20.52 -18.49
CA GLU A 222 -9.64 -21.87 -18.98
C GLU A 222 -9.59 -22.95 -17.88
N LEU A 223 -9.14 -22.59 -16.67
CA LEU A 223 -9.10 -23.53 -15.54
C LEU A 223 -10.48 -23.70 -14.92
N SER A 224 -10.86 -24.96 -14.66
CA SER A 224 -12.00 -25.24 -13.77
C SER A 224 -11.70 -24.83 -12.34
N ASP A 225 -12.73 -24.78 -11.48
CA ASP A 225 -12.54 -24.44 -10.07
C ASP A 225 -11.70 -25.49 -9.33
N GLU A 226 -11.84 -26.77 -9.70
CA GLU A 226 -11.01 -27.85 -9.17
C GLU A 226 -9.54 -27.68 -9.57
N GLU A 227 -9.26 -27.33 -10.84
CA GLU A 227 -7.92 -27.07 -11.33
C GLU A 227 -7.30 -25.84 -10.64
N LYS A 228 -8.07 -24.80 -10.34
CA LYS A 228 -7.61 -23.63 -9.57
C LYS A 228 -7.24 -24.02 -8.14
N ILE A 229 -8.05 -24.87 -7.47
CA ILE A 229 -7.77 -25.39 -6.13
C ILE A 229 -6.42 -26.13 -6.10
N GLU A 230 -6.07 -26.87 -7.15
CA GLU A 230 -4.79 -27.58 -7.25
C GLU A 230 -3.61 -26.65 -7.59
N LEU A 231 -3.80 -25.69 -8.49
CA LEU A 231 -2.73 -24.82 -8.98
C LEU A 231 -2.36 -23.71 -7.98
N TYR A 232 -3.34 -23.09 -7.32
CA TYR A 232 -3.10 -21.95 -6.44
C TYR A 232 -2.12 -22.21 -5.30
N PRO A 233 -2.13 -23.37 -4.60
CA PRO A 233 -1.10 -23.67 -3.59
C PRO A 233 0.33 -23.66 -4.14
N ILE A 234 0.54 -24.01 -5.41
CA ILE A 234 1.84 -23.95 -6.08
C ILE A 234 2.23 -22.47 -6.29
N ILE A 235 1.31 -21.67 -6.84
CA ILE A 235 1.52 -20.23 -7.07
C ILE A 235 1.79 -19.51 -5.74
N PHE A 236 1.06 -19.81 -4.67
CA PHE A 236 1.17 -19.13 -3.37
C PHE A 236 2.52 -19.32 -2.68
N LYS A 237 3.21 -20.43 -2.94
CA LYS A 237 4.59 -20.65 -2.46
C LYS A 237 5.58 -19.69 -3.11
N ASN A 238 5.25 -19.16 -4.28
CA ASN A 238 6.09 -18.24 -5.07
C ASN A 238 7.52 -18.74 -5.30
N ASN A 239 7.67 -20.05 -5.57
CA ASN A 239 8.93 -20.68 -5.93
C ASN A 239 8.77 -21.42 -7.26
N PHE A 240 9.34 -20.89 -8.32
CA PHE A 240 9.20 -21.37 -9.70
C PHE A 240 10.53 -21.82 -10.31
N ASN A 241 11.52 -22.21 -9.48
CA ASN A 241 12.87 -22.53 -9.95
C ASN A 241 12.91 -23.81 -10.81
N ASN A 242 12.07 -24.78 -10.51
CA ASN A 242 12.02 -26.06 -11.22
C ASN A 242 10.57 -26.49 -11.48
N ILE A 243 9.99 -25.93 -12.54
CA ILE A 243 8.55 -26.10 -12.88
C ILE A 243 8.22 -27.59 -13.12
N GLU A 244 9.14 -28.35 -13.71
CA GLU A 244 8.91 -29.76 -14.04
C GLU A 244 8.72 -30.65 -12.79
N GLU A 245 9.28 -30.22 -11.65
CA GLU A 245 9.13 -30.92 -10.36
C GLU A 245 7.87 -30.47 -9.60
N LEU A 246 7.30 -29.30 -9.94
CA LEU A 246 6.15 -28.76 -9.22
C LEU A 246 4.86 -29.47 -9.57
N THR A 247 4.73 -29.98 -10.80
CA THR A 247 3.52 -30.64 -11.28
C THR A 247 3.81 -31.50 -12.52
N SER A 248 3.07 -32.60 -12.68
CA SER A 248 3.04 -33.39 -13.91
C SER A 248 1.98 -32.93 -14.92
N ASN A 249 1.07 -32.03 -14.52
CA ASN A 249 0.02 -31.50 -15.37
C ASN A 249 0.57 -30.50 -16.38
N GLU A 250 0.51 -30.80 -17.67
CA GLU A 250 1.04 -29.94 -18.74
C GLU A 250 0.36 -28.59 -18.86
N LYS A 251 -0.95 -28.51 -18.56
CA LYS A 251 -1.69 -27.26 -18.52
C LYS A 251 -1.15 -26.33 -17.42
N PHE A 252 -0.87 -26.89 -16.22
CA PHE A 252 -0.27 -26.15 -15.12
C PHE A 252 1.19 -25.74 -15.44
N ARG A 253 1.99 -26.63 -16.05
CA ARG A 253 3.34 -26.29 -16.51
C ARG A 253 3.34 -25.12 -17.48
N TYR A 254 2.39 -25.14 -18.44
CA TYR A 254 2.23 -24.03 -19.38
C TYR A 254 1.99 -22.70 -18.64
N ILE A 255 1.06 -22.67 -17.68
CA ILE A 255 0.78 -21.46 -16.89
C ILE A 255 1.98 -21.06 -16.03
N LEU A 256 2.63 -22.01 -15.35
CA LEU A 256 3.77 -21.73 -14.49
C LEU A 256 4.99 -21.17 -15.26
N ARG A 257 5.13 -21.44 -16.54
CA ARG A 257 6.20 -20.84 -17.38
C ARG A 257 6.10 -19.33 -17.48
N PHE A 258 4.92 -18.72 -17.32
CA PHE A 258 4.76 -17.27 -17.25
C PHE A 258 5.38 -16.66 -15.99
N TYR A 259 5.58 -17.45 -14.93
CA TYR A 259 6.19 -17.00 -13.67
C TYR A 259 7.74 -17.00 -13.71
N LYS A 260 8.35 -17.30 -14.84
CA LYS A 260 9.79 -17.12 -15.03
C LYS A 260 10.20 -15.69 -14.66
N ASN A 261 11.35 -15.54 -14.01
CA ASN A 261 11.91 -14.23 -13.72
C ASN A 261 12.59 -13.64 -14.98
N TYR A 262 11.87 -12.82 -15.71
CA TYR A 262 12.37 -12.17 -16.92
C TYR A 262 13.26 -10.93 -16.67
N ARG A 263 13.55 -10.57 -15.42
CA ARG A 263 14.38 -9.38 -15.11
C ARG A 263 15.79 -9.50 -15.68
N ALA A 264 16.39 -10.68 -15.60
CA ALA A 264 17.70 -10.93 -16.17
C ALA A 264 17.68 -10.79 -17.70
N ASP A 265 16.65 -11.34 -18.37
CA ASP A 265 16.50 -11.24 -19.83
C ASP A 265 16.28 -9.77 -20.25
N ILE A 266 15.48 -9.00 -19.49
CA ILE A 266 15.25 -7.56 -19.77
C ILE A 266 16.51 -6.73 -19.54
N ALA A 267 17.40 -7.12 -18.63
CA ALA A 267 18.65 -6.42 -18.35
C ALA A 267 19.80 -6.83 -19.30
N ASN A 268 19.71 -7.97 -19.97
CA ASN A 268 20.75 -8.48 -20.86
C ASN A 268 20.62 -7.86 -22.26
N HIS A 269 21.58 -7.02 -22.64
CA HIS A 269 21.64 -6.31 -23.93
C HIS A 269 21.61 -7.22 -25.16
N GLU A 270 22.00 -8.48 -25.03
CA GLU A 270 22.02 -9.46 -26.12
C GLU A 270 20.66 -10.18 -26.27
N SER A 271 19.80 -10.14 -25.27
CA SER A 271 18.51 -10.82 -25.31
C SER A 271 17.51 -10.12 -26.23
N ASP A 272 16.63 -10.91 -26.83
CA ASP A 272 15.56 -10.37 -27.68
C ASP A 272 14.56 -9.55 -26.83
N LEU A 273 14.33 -9.95 -25.57
CA LEU A 273 13.42 -9.24 -24.68
C LEU A 273 13.94 -7.83 -24.32
N TYR A 274 15.27 -7.66 -24.16
CA TYR A 274 15.88 -6.33 -24.00
C TYR A 274 15.67 -5.47 -25.24
N LYS A 275 15.91 -6.01 -26.44
CA LYS A 275 15.73 -5.27 -27.69
C LYS A 275 14.28 -4.81 -27.87
N LEU A 276 13.32 -5.70 -27.61
CA LEU A 276 11.89 -5.38 -27.65
C LEU A 276 11.53 -4.31 -26.62
N LYS A 277 12.06 -4.43 -25.39
CA LYS A 277 11.82 -3.44 -24.33
C LYS A 277 12.37 -2.07 -24.71
N LYS A 278 13.55 -2.01 -25.27
CA LYS A 278 14.15 -0.77 -25.75
C LYS A 278 13.30 -0.10 -26.83
N GLN A 279 12.84 -0.87 -27.83
CA GLN A 279 11.94 -0.37 -28.87
C GLN A 279 10.62 0.16 -28.30
N PHE A 280 10.02 -0.59 -27.37
CA PHE A 280 8.81 -0.16 -26.68
C PHE A 280 9.01 1.17 -25.92
N ASP A 281 10.13 1.32 -25.21
CA ASP A 281 10.43 2.56 -24.46
C ASP A 281 10.69 3.76 -25.37
N GLU A 282 11.28 3.54 -26.55
CA GLU A 282 11.52 4.58 -27.56
C GLU A 282 10.20 5.07 -28.18
N GLN A 283 9.22 4.19 -28.38
CA GLN A 283 7.90 4.52 -28.92
C GLN A 283 6.95 5.21 -27.91
N ASN A 284 7.23 5.07 -26.61
CA ASN A 284 6.37 5.59 -25.53
C ASN A 284 7.01 6.75 -24.73
N LYS A 285 8.06 7.36 -25.28
CA LYS A 285 8.66 8.61 -24.78
C LYS A 285 7.91 9.82 -25.33
#